data_109e2bbc6f4b57ba62407d12351cee94
#
_entry.id   109e2bbc6f4b57ba62407d12351cee94
#
_cell.length_a   1.000
_cell.length_b   1.000
_cell.length_c   1.000
_cell.angle_alpha   90.00
_cell.angle_beta   90.00
_cell.angle_gamma   90.00
#
_symmetry.space_group_name_H-M   'P 1'
#
loop_
_entity.id
_entity.type
_entity.pdbx_description
1 polymer ?
#
loop_
_entity_poly.entity_id
_entity_poly.type
_entity_poly.pdbx_seq_one_letter_code
_entity_poly.pdbx_strand_id
1 'polypeptide(L)'
;MAPVCWKKIYEECLKYELKKNGYNVKQQINIEIDYYDLELSNPLRLDLLVNDSVIVELKTVENFHPIDEVKLLTYMKLLSIPQGLLINFNTTNITKFTKPLVNEYFERLADD
;
A
#
# COMPACT_ATOMS: atom_id res chain seq x y z
N MET A 1 -26.40 -14.67 2.91
CA MET A 1 -24.98 -14.74 3.27
C MET A 1 -24.26 -13.57 2.60
N ALA A 2 -23.51 -12.79 3.36
CA ALA A 2 -22.76 -11.69 2.78
C ALA A 2 -21.66 -12.21 1.85
N PRO A 3 -21.37 -11.53 0.72
CA PRO A 3 -20.30 -11.96 -0.15
C PRO A 3 -18.93 -11.88 0.57
N VAL A 4 -18.07 -12.84 0.27
CA VAL A 4 -16.73 -12.87 0.85
C VAL A 4 -15.88 -11.78 0.20
N CYS A 5 -15.23 -10.96 1.03
CA CYS A 5 -14.28 -9.96 0.54
C CYS A 5 -12.90 -10.59 0.40
N TRP A 6 -12.57 -11.05 -0.79
CA TRP A 6 -11.29 -11.69 -1.07
C TRP A 6 -10.10 -10.79 -0.78
N LYS A 7 -10.24 -9.49 -1.07
CA LYS A 7 -9.19 -8.53 -0.77
C LYS A 7 -8.85 -8.54 0.73
N LYS A 8 -9.85 -8.54 1.58
CA LYS A 8 -9.67 -8.57 3.04
C LYS A 8 -8.96 -9.84 3.50
N ILE A 9 -9.32 -10.97 2.91
CA ILE A 9 -8.70 -12.26 3.22
C ILE A 9 -7.22 -12.24 2.84
N TYR A 10 -6.90 -11.77 1.64
CA TYR A 10 -5.51 -11.67 1.20
C TYR A 10 -4.70 -10.71 2.06
N GLU A 11 -5.31 -9.60 2.46
CA GLU A 11 -4.66 -8.63 3.35
C GLU A 11 -4.29 -9.27 4.69
N GLU A 12 -5.22 -10.00 5.30
CA GLU A 12 -4.98 -10.68 6.58
C GLU A 12 -3.92 -11.76 6.45
N CYS A 13 -3.95 -12.54 5.36
CA CYS A 13 -2.96 -13.57 5.12
C CYS A 13 -1.56 -12.98 4.93
N LEU A 14 -1.45 -11.90 4.16
CA LEU A 14 -0.17 -11.23 3.94
C LEU A 14 0.37 -10.64 5.24
N LYS A 15 -0.48 -10.00 6.02
CA LYS A 15 -0.11 -9.47 7.34
C LYS A 15 0.44 -10.57 8.23
N TYR A 16 -0.24 -11.71 8.27
CA TYR A 16 0.19 -12.85 9.08
C TYR A 16 1.58 -13.35 8.66
N GLU A 17 1.78 -13.56 7.36
CA GLU A 17 3.06 -14.05 6.85
C GLU A 17 4.20 -13.07 7.10
N LEU A 18 3.95 -11.77 6.94
CA LEU A 18 4.97 -10.76 7.19
C LEU A 18 5.36 -10.73 8.66
N LYS A 19 4.38 -10.76 9.57
CA LYS A 19 4.66 -10.79 11.01
C LYS A 19 5.42 -12.05 11.41
N LYS A 20 5.06 -13.19 10.84
CA LYS A 20 5.73 -14.47 11.10
C LYS A 20 7.21 -14.40 10.70
N ASN A 21 7.54 -13.63 9.69
CA ASN A 21 8.92 -13.43 9.22
C ASN A 21 9.65 -12.28 9.88
N GLY A 22 9.09 -11.71 10.96
CA GLY A 22 9.77 -10.71 11.76
C GLY A 22 9.52 -9.27 11.36
N TYR A 23 8.63 -9.01 10.41
CA TYR A 23 8.32 -7.65 9.99
C TYR A 23 7.29 -7.00 10.91
N ASN A 24 7.46 -5.71 11.14
CA ASN A 24 6.45 -4.89 11.81
C ASN A 24 5.41 -4.47 10.77
N VAL A 25 4.15 -4.78 11.02
CA VAL A 25 3.07 -4.47 10.06
C VAL A 25 1.98 -3.67 10.76
N LYS A 26 1.67 -2.51 10.20
CA LYS A 26 0.51 -1.71 10.59
C LYS A 26 -0.52 -1.82 9.48
N GLN A 27 -1.79 -1.93 9.86
CA GLN A 27 -2.89 -2.18 8.92
C GLN A 27 -3.93 -1.08 8.98
N GLN A 28 -4.48 -0.74 7.81
CA GLN A 28 -5.60 0.20 7.70
C GLN A 28 -5.31 1.53 8.40
N ILE A 29 -4.21 2.18 8.00
CA ILE A 29 -3.77 3.43 8.62
C ILE A 29 -4.45 4.60 7.92
N ASN A 30 -5.14 5.43 8.70
CA ASN A 30 -5.74 6.66 8.18
C ASN A 30 -4.64 7.72 7.97
N ILE A 31 -4.71 8.39 6.83
CA ILE A 31 -3.80 9.49 6.51
C ILE A 31 -4.55 10.79 6.75
N GLU A 32 -4.04 11.62 7.64
CA GLU A 32 -4.56 12.96 7.85
C GLU A 32 -3.87 13.90 6.88
N ILE A 33 -4.68 14.66 6.13
CA ILE A 33 -4.15 15.69 5.24
C ILE A 33 -4.59 17.03 5.77
N ASP A 34 -3.62 17.83 6.19
CA ASP A 34 -3.85 19.21 6.58
C ASP A 34 -3.40 20.10 5.40
N TYR A 35 -4.36 20.44 4.56
CA TYR A 35 -4.08 21.24 3.38
C TYR A 35 -5.15 22.33 3.23
N TYR A 36 -4.82 23.54 3.63
CA TYR A 36 -5.70 24.70 3.52
C TYR A 36 -7.10 24.49 4.10
N ASP A 37 -7.18 23.87 5.27
CA ASP A 37 -8.45 23.56 5.94
C ASP A 37 -9.39 22.67 5.10
N LEU A 38 -8.84 21.94 4.15
CA LEU A 38 -9.61 21.06 3.31
C LEU A 38 -10.01 19.81 4.09
N GLU A 39 -11.30 19.65 4.32
CA GLU A 39 -11.83 18.39 4.86
C GLU A 39 -12.17 17.49 3.69
N LEU A 40 -11.55 16.30 3.67
CA LEU A 40 -11.86 15.31 2.66
C LEU A 40 -13.11 14.54 3.09
N SER A 41 -14.07 14.40 2.17
CA SER A 41 -15.27 13.62 2.42
C SER A 41 -14.95 12.14 2.61
N ASN A 42 -13.86 11.67 2.01
CA ASN A 42 -13.38 10.30 2.16
C ASN A 42 -11.97 10.34 2.71
N PRO A 43 -11.74 9.85 3.93
CA PRO A 43 -10.39 9.81 4.47
C PRO A 43 -9.50 8.87 3.64
N LEU A 44 -8.25 9.28 3.45
CA LEU A 44 -7.28 8.43 2.80
C LEU A 44 -6.80 7.37 3.79
N ARG A 45 -6.64 6.14 3.32
CA ARG A 45 -6.26 5.02 4.17
C ARG A 45 -5.33 4.08 3.44
N LEU A 46 -4.25 3.68 4.14
CA LEU A 46 -3.31 2.68 3.64
C LEU A 46 -3.79 1.29 4.01
N ASP A 47 -3.56 0.30 3.13
CA ASP A 47 -3.83 -1.08 3.46
C ASP A 47 -2.82 -1.61 4.49
N LEU A 48 -1.54 -1.61 4.15
CA LEU A 48 -0.47 -2.07 5.04
C LEU A 48 0.72 -1.12 4.99
N LEU A 49 1.38 -0.97 6.13
CA LEU A 49 2.66 -0.28 6.24
C LEU A 49 3.64 -1.24 6.91
N VAL A 50 4.71 -1.59 6.21
CA VAL A 50 5.69 -2.59 6.66
C VAL A 50 6.96 -1.88 7.12
N ASN A 51 7.36 -2.13 8.36
CA ASN A 51 8.58 -1.56 8.99
C ASN A 51 8.66 -0.03 8.87
N ASP A 52 7.52 0.66 8.83
CA ASP A 52 7.43 2.10 8.59
C ASP A 52 8.20 2.58 7.34
N SER A 53 8.51 1.67 6.43
CA SER A 53 9.37 1.93 5.26
C SER A 53 8.75 1.57 3.92
N VAL A 54 7.75 0.71 3.90
CA VAL A 54 7.12 0.25 2.65
C VAL A 54 5.61 0.28 2.79
N ILE A 55 4.95 1.00 1.88
CA ILE A 55 3.49 0.98 1.79
C ILE A 55 3.09 -0.15 0.85
N VAL A 56 2.19 -1.01 1.29
CA VAL A 56 1.65 -2.09 0.46
C VAL A 56 0.18 -1.87 0.23
N GLU A 57 -0.20 -1.70 -1.04
CA GLU A 57 -1.58 -1.55 -1.46
C GLU A 57 -2.02 -2.82 -2.20
N LEU A 58 -3.13 -3.39 -1.78
CA LEU A 58 -3.67 -4.61 -2.36
C LEU A 58 -4.83 -4.30 -3.27
N LYS A 59 -4.85 -4.98 -4.40
CA LYS A 59 -5.93 -4.88 -5.38
C LYS A 59 -6.40 -6.28 -5.77
N THR A 60 -7.68 -6.37 -6.13
CA THR A 60 -8.26 -7.57 -6.71
C THR A 60 -9.03 -7.15 -7.96
N VAL A 61 -8.29 -6.63 -8.93
CA VAL A 61 -8.84 -6.06 -10.17
C VAL A 61 -8.26 -6.79 -11.37
N GLU A 62 -8.95 -6.70 -12.50
CA GLU A 62 -8.48 -7.35 -13.72
C GLU A 62 -7.14 -6.77 -14.18
N ASN A 63 -7.03 -5.45 -14.16
CA ASN A 63 -5.81 -4.74 -14.49
C ASN A 63 -5.67 -3.52 -13.59
N PHE A 64 -4.42 -3.11 -13.29
CA PHE A 64 -4.18 -1.87 -12.58
C PHE A 64 -4.66 -0.68 -13.43
N HIS A 65 -5.31 0.27 -12.76
CA HIS A 65 -5.63 1.55 -13.37
C HIS A 65 -4.48 2.52 -13.11
N PRO A 66 -4.15 3.43 -14.04
CA PRO A 66 -3.08 4.43 -13.79
C PRO A 66 -3.24 5.21 -12.50
N ILE A 67 -4.47 5.47 -12.07
CA ILE A 67 -4.72 6.19 -10.81
C ILE A 67 -4.21 5.42 -9.59
N ASP A 68 -4.11 4.10 -9.66
CA ASP A 68 -3.62 3.30 -8.55
C ASP A 68 -2.16 3.62 -8.23
N GLU A 69 -1.34 3.81 -9.25
CA GLU A 69 0.05 4.22 -9.07
C GLU A 69 0.14 5.65 -8.52
N VAL A 70 -0.65 6.55 -9.07
CA VAL A 70 -0.67 7.95 -8.63
C VAL A 70 -1.04 8.06 -7.17
N LYS A 71 -2.03 7.29 -6.73
CA LYS A 71 -2.45 7.26 -5.33
C LYS A 71 -1.33 6.77 -4.43
N LEU A 72 -0.68 5.66 -4.80
CA LEU A 72 0.39 5.09 -4.00
C LEU A 72 1.58 6.05 -3.90
N LEU A 73 1.99 6.65 -5.01
CA LEU A 73 3.06 7.64 -5.02
C LEU A 73 2.72 8.85 -4.15
N THR A 74 1.46 9.28 -4.18
CA THR A 74 0.98 10.39 -3.35
C THR A 74 1.08 10.03 -1.86
N TYR A 75 0.64 8.84 -1.47
CA TYR A 75 0.74 8.38 -0.08
C TYR A 75 2.21 8.31 0.37
N MET A 76 3.09 7.78 -0.48
CA MET A 76 4.51 7.71 -0.19
C MET A 76 5.09 9.09 0.06
N LYS A 77 4.72 10.06 -0.75
CA LYS A 77 5.18 11.44 -0.62
C LYS A 77 4.67 12.09 0.66
N LEU A 78 3.37 11.95 0.93
CA LEU A 78 2.75 12.55 2.12
C LEU A 78 3.36 12.03 3.42
N LEU A 79 3.75 10.77 3.45
CA LEU A 79 4.32 10.12 4.64
C LEU A 79 5.84 10.05 4.62
N SER A 80 6.48 10.56 3.58
CA SER A 80 7.94 10.50 3.40
C SER A 80 8.46 9.06 3.42
N ILE A 81 7.71 8.14 2.81
CA ILE A 81 8.06 6.74 2.72
C ILE A 81 8.67 6.46 1.35
N PRO A 82 9.86 5.81 1.31
CA PRO A 82 10.62 5.67 0.07
C PRO A 82 10.15 4.60 -0.90
N GLN A 83 9.38 3.62 -0.43
CA GLN A 83 8.99 2.46 -1.24
C GLN A 83 7.51 2.14 -1.11
N GLY A 84 6.96 1.60 -2.20
CA GLY A 84 5.60 1.12 -2.21
C GLY A 84 5.46 -0.09 -3.12
N LEU A 85 4.49 -0.93 -2.82
CA LEU A 85 4.14 -2.09 -3.63
C LEU A 85 2.66 -2.08 -3.94
N LEU A 86 2.32 -2.21 -5.23
CA LEU A 86 0.98 -2.54 -5.66
C LEU A 86 0.93 -4.02 -5.93
N ILE A 87 0.08 -4.75 -5.23
CA ILE A 87 -0.07 -6.20 -5.42
C ILE A 87 -1.48 -6.50 -5.87
N ASN A 88 -1.60 -7.17 -7.00
CA ASN A 88 -2.90 -7.61 -7.52
C ASN A 88 -3.07 -9.10 -7.29
N PHE A 89 -4.02 -9.45 -6.43
CA PHE A 89 -4.33 -10.84 -6.10
C PHE A 89 -5.35 -11.49 -7.04
N ASN A 90 -5.78 -10.78 -8.09
CA ASN A 90 -6.70 -11.33 -9.06
C ASN A 90 -5.95 -12.10 -10.16
N THR A 91 -5.02 -12.97 -9.73
CA THR A 91 -4.19 -13.75 -10.64
C THR A 91 -3.52 -14.90 -9.90
N THR A 92 -3.14 -15.93 -10.64
CA THR A 92 -2.33 -17.02 -10.12
C THR A 92 -0.83 -16.71 -10.14
N ASN A 93 -0.42 -15.64 -10.81
CA ASN A 93 0.98 -15.23 -10.89
C ASN A 93 1.14 -13.84 -10.26
N ILE A 94 1.21 -13.82 -8.92
CA ILE A 94 1.31 -12.58 -8.15
C ILE A 94 2.61 -11.83 -8.44
N THR A 95 3.71 -12.53 -8.65
CA THR A 95 5.00 -11.91 -8.96
C THR A 95 4.93 -11.05 -10.21
N LYS A 96 4.26 -11.54 -11.25
CA LYS A 96 4.08 -10.81 -12.51
C LYS A 96 3.22 -9.56 -12.34
N PHE A 97 2.25 -9.61 -11.41
CA PHE A 97 1.28 -8.53 -11.19
C PHE A 97 1.56 -7.75 -9.91
N THR A 98 2.81 -7.78 -9.44
CA THR A 98 3.29 -6.94 -8.35
C THR A 98 4.13 -5.82 -8.96
N LYS A 99 3.78 -4.58 -8.61
CA LYS A 99 4.47 -3.41 -9.15
C LYS A 99 5.16 -2.64 -8.03
N PRO A 100 6.50 -2.66 -7.97
CA PRO A 100 7.23 -1.85 -7.00
C PRO A 100 7.33 -0.40 -7.47
N LEU A 101 7.24 0.53 -6.53
CA LEU A 101 7.39 1.95 -6.78
C LEU A 101 8.43 2.52 -5.82
N VAL A 102 9.23 3.45 -6.32
CA VAL A 102 10.19 4.19 -5.50
C VAL A 102 10.04 5.68 -5.80
N ASN A 103 10.49 6.51 -4.87
CA ASN A 103 10.45 7.95 -5.04
C ASN A 103 11.79 8.58 -4.65
N GLU A 104 11.83 9.90 -4.58
CA GLU A 104 13.04 10.67 -4.26
C GLU A 104 13.66 10.30 -2.90
N TYR A 105 12.85 9.87 -1.94
CA TYR A 105 13.34 9.47 -0.62
C TYR A 105 14.16 8.17 -0.69
N PHE A 106 13.85 7.30 -1.63
CA PHE A 106 14.62 6.08 -1.86
C PHE A 106 16.04 6.40 -2.32
N GLU A 107 16.18 7.36 -3.21
CA GLU A 107 17.50 7.81 -3.70
C GLU A 107 18.34 8.38 -2.56
N ARG A 108 17.73 9.11 -1.64
CA ARG A 108 18.42 9.66 -0.47
C ARG A 108 18.94 8.57 0.45
N LEU A 109 18.22 7.46 0.59
CA LEU A 109 18.68 6.32 1.39
C LEU A 109 19.94 5.68 0.79
N ALA A 110 20.06 5.68 -0.52
CA ALA A 110 21.22 5.11 -1.21
C ALA A 110 22.48 5.96 -1.01
N ASP A 111 22.33 7.24 -0.72
CA ASP A 111 23.44 8.19 -0.55
C ASP A 111 24.02 8.18 0.87
N ASP A 112 23.38 7.48 1.78
CA ASP A 112 23.89 7.31 3.14
C ASP A 112 24.91 6.15 3.17
#